data_4e004fb2e674c509c2db419f09a6b60c
#
_entry.id   4e004fb2e674c509c2db419f09a6b60c
#
_cell.length_a   1.000
_cell.length_b   1.000
_cell.length_c   1.000
_cell.angle_alpha   90.00
_cell.angle_beta   90.00
_cell.angle_gamma   90.00
#
_symmetry.space_group_name_H-M   'P 1'
#
loop_
_entity.id
_entity.type
_entity.pdbx_description
1 polymer ?
#
loop_
_entity_poly.entity_id
_entity_poly.type
_entity_poly.pdbx_seq_one_letter_code
_entity_poly.pdbx_strand_id
1 'polypeptide(L)'
;DEIEVPADINGYGLDYFFGAQLKTNNVHITHIDNEVFHLGLDDNNKFLEKTRSALDNLKYMNSNNYIKKHDISILKAYNFLKILLLENMFYAMVKTMNNKIETNLMSQKPSLFTFDLYRLAYLCKD
;
A
#
# COMPACT_ATOMS: atom_id res chain seq x y z
N ASP A 1 -5.34 -1.56 -26.06
CA ASP A 1 -6.35 -2.13 -25.16
C ASP A 1 -6.61 -1.11 -24.06
N GLU A 2 -7.86 -0.75 -23.84
CA GLU A 2 -8.26 0.14 -22.74
C GLU A 2 -8.03 -0.56 -21.40
N ILE A 3 -7.47 0.15 -20.42
CA ILE A 3 -7.35 -0.32 -19.05
C ILE A 3 -8.67 0.01 -18.33
N GLU A 4 -9.55 -0.97 -18.20
CA GLU A 4 -10.78 -0.80 -17.46
C GLU A 4 -10.53 -0.94 -15.96
N VAL A 5 -10.86 0.10 -15.21
CA VAL A 5 -10.81 0.08 -13.74
C VAL A 5 -12.05 -0.65 -13.23
N PRO A 6 -11.90 -1.66 -12.35
CA PRO A 6 -13.06 -2.32 -11.75
C PRO A 6 -13.96 -1.32 -11.02
N ALA A 7 -15.27 -1.38 -11.28
CA ALA A 7 -16.25 -0.42 -10.76
C ALA A 7 -16.30 -0.34 -9.21
N ASP A 8 -15.86 -1.42 -8.56
CA ASP A 8 -15.86 -1.54 -7.10
C ASP A 8 -14.65 -0.87 -6.43
N ILE A 9 -13.65 -0.42 -7.23
CA ILE A 9 -12.46 0.23 -6.70
C ILE A 9 -12.63 1.73 -6.79
N ASN A 10 -12.78 2.38 -5.66
CA ASN A 10 -12.93 3.83 -5.55
C ASN A 10 -11.87 4.44 -4.60
N GLY A 11 -11.45 5.67 -4.89
CA GLY A 11 -10.59 6.44 -4.00
C GLY A 11 -9.10 6.16 -4.18
N TYR A 12 -8.38 5.91 -3.07
CA TYR A 12 -6.92 5.83 -3.06
C TYR A 12 -6.39 4.44 -3.42
N GLY A 13 -5.19 4.38 -4.01
CA GLY A 13 -4.50 3.14 -4.34
C GLY A 13 -4.73 2.64 -5.77
N LEU A 14 -5.42 3.41 -6.61
CA LEU A 14 -5.58 3.10 -8.05
C LEU A 14 -4.25 3.09 -8.81
N ASP A 15 -3.26 3.81 -8.31
CA ASP A 15 -1.87 3.79 -8.81
C ASP A 15 -1.26 2.39 -8.76
N TYR A 16 -1.57 1.58 -7.75
CA TYR A 16 -1.16 0.17 -7.68
C TYR A 16 -1.76 -0.65 -8.82
N PHE A 17 -3.04 -0.46 -9.09
CA PHE A 17 -3.71 -1.13 -10.20
C PHE A 17 -3.11 -0.72 -11.53
N PHE A 18 -3.01 0.60 -11.77
CA PHE A 18 -2.46 1.13 -13.01
C PHE A 18 -1.03 0.64 -13.26
N GLY A 19 -0.15 0.71 -12.28
CA GLY A 19 1.22 0.21 -12.38
C GLY A 19 1.29 -1.28 -12.69
N ALA A 20 0.42 -2.10 -12.10
CA ALA A 20 0.34 -3.53 -12.38
C ALA A 20 -0.18 -3.81 -13.80
N GLN A 21 -1.14 -3.03 -14.31
CA GLN A 21 -1.65 -3.16 -15.68
C GLN A 21 -0.58 -2.78 -16.72
N LEU A 22 0.16 -1.70 -16.51
CA LEU A 22 1.28 -1.32 -17.37
C LEU A 22 2.30 -2.45 -17.46
N LYS A 23 2.63 -3.08 -16.34
CA LYS A 23 3.55 -4.21 -16.29
C LYS A 23 2.99 -5.46 -16.95
N THR A 24 1.72 -5.75 -16.77
CA THR A 24 1.05 -6.92 -17.38
C THR A 24 1.05 -6.81 -18.90
N ASN A 25 0.81 -5.61 -19.41
CA ASN A 25 0.76 -5.31 -20.84
C ASN A 25 2.16 -5.02 -21.45
N ASN A 26 3.24 -5.19 -20.66
CA ASN A 26 4.62 -4.91 -21.08
C ASN A 26 4.80 -3.50 -21.67
N VAL A 27 4.11 -2.50 -21.13
CA VAL A 27 4.24 -1.12 -21.58
C VAL A 27 5.62 -0.58 -21.16
N HIS A 28 6.33 0.00 -22.10
CA HIS A 28 7.61 0.65 -21.82
C HIS A 28 7.37 1.98 -21.10
N ILE A 29 7.96 2.13 -19.92
CA ILE A 29 7.85 3.35 -19.10
C ILE A 29 9.16 4.12 -19.21
N THR A 30 9.08 5.37 -19.67
CA THR A 30 10.23 6.30 -19.67
C THR A 30 10.06 7.29 -18.52
N HIS A 31 11.05 7.35 -17.66
CA HIS A 31 11.10 8.36 -16.60
C HIS A 31 11.71 9.64 -17.15
N ILE A 32 11.06 10.76 -16.89
CA ILE A 32 11.54 12.10 -17.25
C ILE A 32 11.69 12.93 -15.99
N ASP A 33 12.69 13.81 -15.95
CA ASP A 33 12.81 14.81 -14.90
C ASP A 33 11.74 15.88 -15.10
N ASN A 34 10.72 15.81 -14.27
CA ASN A 34 9.62 16.77 -14.27
C ASN A 34 9.25 17.11 -12.83
N GLU A 35 9.93 18.09 -12.27
CA GLU A 35 9.67 18.55 -10.91
C GLU A 35 8.33 19.30 -10.85
N VAL A 36 7.49 18.91 -9.91
CA VAL A 36 6.20 19.58 -9.65
C VAL A 36 6.12 20.01 -8.19
N PHE A 37 5.58 21.19 -7.94
CA PHE A 37 5.27 21.64 -6.58
C PHE A 37 4.00 20.95 -6.09
N HIS A 38 4.13 20.21 -5.00
CA HIS A 38 2.98 19.61 -4.34
C HIS A 38 2.41 20.60 -3.32
N LEU A 39 1.32 21.28 -3.68
CA LEU A 39 0.62 22.22 -2.81
C LEU A 39 -0.45 21.48 -1.98
N GLY A 40 -0.56 21.82 -0.70
CA GLY A 40 -1.59 21.27 0.18
C GLY A 40 -1.24 19.89 0.72
N LEU A 41 -0.17 19.81 1.51
CA LEU A 41 0.17 18.60 2.25
C LEU A 41 -0.93 18.28 3.28
N ASP A 42 -1.38 17.03 3.27
CA ASP A 42 -2.28 16.53 4.30
C ASP A 42 -1.57 16.48 5.68
N ASP A 43 -2.32 16.63 6.74
CA ASP A 43 -1.82 16.28 8.07
C ASP A 43 -1.61 14.75 8.19
N ASN A 44 -0.87 14.33 9.23
CA ASN A 44 -0.51 12.93 9.39
C ASN A 44 -1.72 12.01 9.55
N ASN A 45 -2.80 12.47 10.20
CA ASN A 45 -4.02 11.67 10.38
C ASN A 45 -4.68 11.39 9.03
N LYS A 46 -4.91 12.45 8.26
CA LYS A 46 -5.53 12.36 6.94
C LYS A 46 -4.69 11.53 5.97
N PHE A 47 -3.35 11.69 6.03
CA PHE A 47 -2.42 10.85 5.27
C PHE A 47 -2.57 9.37 5.62
N LEU A 48 -2.67 9.01 6.91
CA LEU A 48 -2.86 7.63 7.35
C LEU A 48 -4.25 7.08 6.98
N GLU A 49 -5.30 7.90 6.98
CA GLU A 49 -6.63 7.50 6.50
C GLU A 49 -6.59 7.14 5.01
N LYS A 50 -5.99 8.00 4.18
CA LYS A 50 -5.78 7.74 2.76
C LYS A 50 -4.95 6.48 2.53
N THR A 51 -3.90 6.29 3.32
CA THR A 51 -3.06 5.08 3.27
C THR A 51 -3.88 3.82 3.57
N ARG A 52 -4.73 3.83 4.61
CA ARG A 52 -5.61 2.69 4.93
C ARG A 52 -6.55 2.37 3.78
N SER A 53 -7.22 3.38 3.22
CA SER A 53 -8.10 3.20 2.06
C SER A 53 -7.35 2.59 0.87
N ALA A 54 -6.12 3.05 0.60
CA ALA A 54 -5.28 2.49 -0.46
C ALA A 54 -4.88 1.02 -0.20
N LEU A 55 -4.62 0.66 1.06
CA LEU A 55 -4.30 -0.71 1.45
C LEU A 55 -5.51 -1.64 1.38
N ASP A 56 -6.71 -1.15 1.73
CA ASP A 56 -7.96 -1.90 1.58
C ASP A 56 -8.22 -2.23 0.10
N ASN A 57 -8.07 -1.23 -0.78
CA ASN A 57 -8.17 -1.44 -2.22
C ASN A 57 -7.10 -2.41 -2.73
N LEU A 58 -5.86 -2.30 -2.24
CA LEU A 58 -4.77 -3.19 -2.62
C LEU A 58 -5.05 -4.65 -2.20
N LYS A 59 -5.56 -4.86 -0.97
CA LYS A 59 -5.97 -6.17 -0.47
C LYS A 59 -7.09 -6.76 -1.32
N TYR A 60 -8.11 -5.95 -1.64
CA TYR A 60 -9.21 -6.32 -2.51
C TYR A 60 -8.74 -6.72 -3.91
N MET A 61 -7.91 -5.90 -4.54
CA MET A 61 -7.37 -6.17 -5.88
C MET A 61 -6.53 -7.45 -5.92
N ASN A 62 -5.71 -7.68 -4.88
CA ASN A 62 -4.92 -8.91 -4.78
C ASN A 62 -5.80 -10.15 -4.60
N SER A 63 -6.83 -10.08 -3.77
CA SER A 63 -7.74 -11.20 -3.49
C SER A 63 -8.60 -11.59 -4.70
N ASN A 64 -8.95 -10.60 -5.53
CA ASN A 64 -9.76 -10.80 -6.74
C ASN A 64 -8.91 -11.01 -8.02
N ASN A 65 -7.60 -11.18 -7.88
CA ASN A 65 -6.66 -11.38 -8.99
C ASN A 65 -6.64 -10.25 -10.04
N TYR A 66 -7.00 -9.03 -9.66
CA TYR A 66 -6.88 -7.86 -10.53
C TYR A 66 -5.41 -7.44 -10.73
N ILE A 67 -4.54 -7.81 -9.79
CA ILE A 67 -3.10 -7.57 -9.83
C ILE A 67 -2.37 -8.91 -9.99
N LYS A 68 -2.01 -9.27 -11.23
CA LYS A 68 -1.32 -10.54 -11.53
C LYS A 68 0.21 -10.39 -11.56
N LYS A 69 0.69 -9.38 -12.27
CA LYS A 69 2.13 -9.05 -12.36
C LYS A 69 2.34 -7.68 -11.72
N HIS A 70 3.18 -7.62 -10.70
CA HIS A 70 3.45 -6.37 -9.99
C HIS A 70 4.84 -6.37 -9.36
N ASP A 71 5.36 -5.16 -9.06
CA ASP A 71 6.57 -4.93 -8.27
C ASP A 71 6.28 -4.24 -6.93
N ILE A 72 5.05 -4.34 -6.44
CA ILE A 72 4.60 -3.75 -5.19
C ILE A 72 5.26 -4.50 -4.02
N SER A 73 6.30 -3.92 -3.43
CA SER A 73 7.13 -4.55 -2.39
C SER A 73 6.31 -4.95 -1.16
N ILE A 74 5.41 -4.08 -0.70
CA ILE A 74 4.56 -4.38 0.47
C ILE A 74 3.64 -5.58 0.23
N LEU A 75 3.12 -5.73 -0.98
CA LEU A 75 2.26 -6.85 -1.35
C LEU A 75 3.06 -8.16 -1.45
N LYS A 76 4.30 -8.10 -1.95
CA LYS A 76 5.21 -9.25 -1.96
C LYS A 76 5.50 -9.74 -0.52
N ALA A 77 5.78 -8.80 0.39
CA ALA A 77 6.01 -9.12 1.80
C ALA A 77 4.76 -9.73 2.45
N TYR A 78 3.57 -9.16 2.21
CA TYR A 78 2.31 -9.70 2.70
C TYR A 78 2.05 -11.11 2.17
N ASN A 79 2.17 -11.34 0.87
CA ASN A 79 1.95 -12.65 0.25
C ASN A 79 2.96 -13.69 0.77
N PHE A 80 4.19 -13.30 1.05
CA PHE A 80 5.20 -14.16 1.67
C PHE A 80 4.79 -14.59 3.07
N LEU A 81 4.33 -13.65 3.93
CA LEU A 81 3.82 -13.97 5.26
C LEU A 81 2.60 -14.91 5.19
N LYS A 82 1.71 -14.68 4.23
CA LYS A 82 0.51 -15.50 4.02
C LYS A 82 0.87 -16.93 3.61
N ILE A 83 1.84 -17.12 2.72
CA ILE A 83 2.32 -18.45 2.33
C ILE A 83 2.88 -19.21 3.54
N LEU A 84 3.54 -18.51 4.46
CA LEU A 84 4.11 -19.10 5.68
C LEU A 84 3.09 -19.22 6.82
N LEU A 85 1.85 -18.77 6.64
CA LEU A 85 0.80 -18.70 7.67
C LEU A 85 1.23 -17.87 8.90
N LEU A 86 2.05 -16.85 8.68
CA LEU A 86 2.64 -15.99 9.72
C LEU A 86 1.95 -14.63 9.85
N GLU A 87 0.97 -14.30 9.02
CA GLU A 87 0.29 -13.00 8.99
C GLU A 87 -0.30 -12.62 10.36
N ASN A 88 -1.02 -13.55 10.99
CA ASN A 88 -1.64 -13.31 12.30
C ASN A 88 -0.61 -13.13 13.42
N MET A 89 0.46 -13.92 13.40
CA MET A 89 1.55 -13.78 14.35
C MET A 89 2.27 -12.45 14.19
N PHE A 90 2.55 -12.06 12.94
CA PHE A 90 3.18 -10.78 12.62
C PHE A 90 2.30 -9.61 13.08
N TYR A 91 1.00 -9.65 12.76
CA TYR A 91 0.05 -8.64 13.22
C TYR A 91 0.01 -8.52 14.74
N ALA A 92 -0.10 -9.65 15.45
CA ALA A 92 -0.13 -9.67 16.91
C ALA A 92 1.15 -9.05 17.52
N MET A 93 2.33 -9.39 16.96
CA MET A 93 3.60 -8.81 17.37
C MET A 93 3.63 -7.28 17.18
N VAL A 94 3.26 -6.80 15.99
CA VAL A 94 3.26 -5.36 15.70
C VAL A 94 2.23 -4.62 16.55
N LYS A 95 1.07 -5.23 16.81
CA LYS A 95 0.02 -4.67 17.67
C LYS A 95 0.52 -4.36 19.09
N THR A 96 1.45 -5.14 19.65
CA THR A 96 2.04 -4.84 20.96
C THR A 96 2.84 -3.53 20.98
N MET A 97 3.29 -3.07 19.79
CA MET A 97 4.06 -1.84 19.62
C MET A 97 3.19 -0.67 19.12
N ASN A 98 1.86 -0.84 19.03
CA ASN A 98 0.96 0.12 18.39
C ASN A 98 1.16 1.56 18.88
N ASN A 99 1.24 1.78 20.19
CA ASN A 99 1.43 3.11 20.77
C ASN A 99 2.72 3.78 20.30
N LYS A 100 3.82 3.02 20.18
CA LYS A 100 5.10 3.54 19.70
C LYS A 100 5.03 3.87 18.21
N ILE A 101 4.37 3.03 17.44
CA ILE A 101 4.16 3.21 16.01
C ILE A 101 3.33 4.47 15.77
N GLU A 102 2.18 4.61 16.42
CA GLU A 102 1.31 5.79 16.30
C GLU A 102 2.03 7.07 16.70
N THR A 103 2.73 7.07 17.84
CA THR A 103 3.52 8.23 18.30
C THR A 103 4.57 8.64 17.26
N ASN A 104 5.26 7.67 16.67
CA ASN A 104 6.25 7.95 15.63
C ASN A 104 5.58 8.52 14.36
N LEU A 105 4.50 7.90 13.89
CA LEU A 105 3.82 8.32 12.67
C LEU A 105 3.14 9.69 12.80
N MET A 106 2.76 10.09 14.03
CA MET A 106 2.21 11.41 14.32
C MET A 106 3.30 12.48 14.60
N SER A 107 4.57 12.10 14.62
CA SER A 107 5.68 13.03 14.86
C SER A 107 5.96 13.90 13.64
N GLN A 108 6.77 14.94 13.85
CA GLN A 108 7.25 15.82 12.76
C GLN A 108 8.23 15.12 11.81
N LYS A 109 8.84 14.01 12.23
CA LYS A 109 9.81 13.23 11.43
C LYS A 109 9.51 11.75 11.55
N PRO A 110 8.43 11.28 10.91
CA PRO A 110 8.07 9.87 10.95
C PRO A 110 9.12 9.00 10.24
N SER A 111 9.37 7.82 10.78
CA SER A 111 10.30 6.86 10.19
C SER A 111 9.61 6.08 9.06
N LEU A 112 10.26 6.00 7.90
CA LEU A 112 9.79 5.17 6.77
C LEU A 112 9.70 3.69 7.17
N PHE A 113 10.64 3.19 7.95
CA PHE A 113 10.59 1.81 8.45
C PHE A 113 9.36 1.57 9.32
N THR A 114 9.04 2.51 10.22
CA THR A 114 7.83 2.42 11.06
C THR A 114 6.56 2.48 10.21
N PHE A 115 6.57 3.30 9.18
CA PHE A 115 5.45 3.39 8.23
C PHE A 115 5.26 2.09 7.43
N ASP A 116 6.33 1.48 6.94
CA ASP A 116 6.25 0.20 6.23
C ASP A 116 5.79 -0.95 7.16
N LEU A 117 6.26 -0.95 8.40
CA LEU A 117 5.82 -1.91 9.42
C LEU A 117 4.31 -1.77 9.70
N TYR A 118 3.83 -0.53 9.84
CA TYR A 118 2.41 -0.22 9.99
C TYR A 118 1.58 -0.71 8.80
N ARG A 119 2.00 -0.40 7.57
CA ARG A 119 1.30 -0.80 6.35
C ARG A 119 1.22 -2.32 6.21
N LEU A 120 2.32 -3.01 6.47
CA LEU A 120 2.37 -4.48 6.40
C LEU A 120 1.47 -5.11 7.46
N ALA A 121 1.50 -4.61 8.69
CA ALA A 121 0.62 -5.08 9.75
C ALA A 121 -0.86 -4.82 9.43
N TYR A 122 -1.17 -3.69 8.79
CA TYR A 122 -2.53 -3.39 8.35
C TYR A 122 -3.03 -4.40 7.30
N LEU A 123 -2.21 -4.80 6.34
CA LEU A 123 -2.55 -5.84 5.38
C LEU A 123 -2.76 -7.22 6.04
N CYS A 124 -2.02 -7.51 7.11
CA CYS A 124 -2.12 -8.77 7.87
C CYS A 124 -3.31 -8.78 8.85
N LYS A 125 -3.99 -7.67 9.03
CA LYS A 125 -5.20 -7.58 9.86
C LYS A 125 -6.37 -8.24 9.12
N ASP A 126 -7.05 -9.18 9.76
CA ASP A 126 -8.31 -9.77 9.28
C ASP A 126 -9.48 -8.79 9.33
#